data_c91f4c6447be6bc78fb3b67a47bd74a3
#
_entry.id   c91f4c6447be6bc78fb3b67a47bd74a3
#
_cell.length_a   1.000
_cell.length_b   1.000
_cell.length_c   1.000
_cell.angle_alpha   90.00
_cell.angle_beta   90.00
_cell.angle_gamma   90.00
#
_symmetry.space_group_name_H-M   'P 1'
#
loop_
_entity.id
_entity.type
_entity.pdbx_description
1 polymer ?
#
loop_
_entity_poly.entity_id
_entity_poly.type
_entity_poly.pdbx_seq_one_letter_code
_entity_poly.pdbx_strand_id
1 'polypeptide(L)'
;MKMIDVFIKLANDEIEDQTTLKIHDPVNTLYTYTFNGKYKSFYSNTEYSRELGNYFKINDNFLNREVELIPPKEKKYLVKFKLLRSSKEGSFLSWEKCPYGVFLSIQEGTGDIKTHFTKSELQSIQPVREFLEDMEGRYELIEVDDNEID
;
A
#
# COMPACT_ATOMS: atom_id res chain seq x y z
N MET A 1 17.47 -0.12 10.63
CA MET A 1 17.07 0.01 12.06
C MET A 1 17.45 -1.26 12.81
N LYS A 2 17.44 -1.26 14.15
CA LYS A 2 17.71 -2.48 14.91
C LYS A 2 16.42 -3.27 15.16
N MET A 3 16.53 -4.57 15.41
CA MET A 3 15.39 -5.42 15.74
C MET A 3 14.64 -4.95 17.01
N ILE A 4 15.35 -4.42 18.00
CA ILE A 4 14.71 -3.87 19.20
C ILE A 4 13.76 -2.72 18.86
N ASP A 5 14.08 -1.89 17.86
CA ASP A 5 13.23 -0.78 17.45
C ASP A 5 11.91 -1.30 16.82
N VAL A 6 11.98 -2.47 16.13
CA VAL A 6 10.79 -3.14 15.60
C VAL A 6 9.89 -3.61 16.73
N PHE A 7 10.44 -4.20 17.79
CA PHE A 7 9.66 -4.62 18.95
C PHE A 7 9.03 -3.44 19.71
N ILE A 8 9.73 -2.31 19.79
CA ILE A 8 9.18 -1.08 20.38
C ILE A 8 7.98 -0.58 19.54
N LYS A 9 8.13 -0.54 18.22
CA LYS A 9 7.03 -0.19 17.32
C LYS A 9 5.86 -1.16 17.42
N LEU A 10 6.13 -2.45 17.53
CA LEU A 10 5.11 -3.48 17.73
C LEU A 10 4.34 -3.27 19.03
N ALA A 11 5.05 -2.98 20.13
CA ALA A 11 4.44 -2.72 21.43
C ALA A 11 3.58 -1.46 21.47
N ASN A 12 3.90 -0.48 20.62
CA ASN A 12 3.17 0.78 20.49
C ASN A 12 2.05 0.73 19.44
N ASP A 13 1.77 -0.43 18.82
CA ASP A 13 0.82 -0.54 17.68
C ASP A 13 1.16 0.35 16.47
N GLU A 14 2.46 0.63 16.25
CA GLU A 14 2.95 1.49 15.15
C GLU A 14 3.22 0.72 13.85
N ILE A 15 2.96 -0.58 13.80
CA ILE A 15 3.20 -1.42 12.62
C ILE A 15 1.89 -1.70 11.91
N GLU A 16 1.82 -1.28 10.66
CA GLU A 16 0.65 -1.52 9.80
C GLU A 16 0.56 -2.98 9.35
N ASP A 17 -0.68 -3.49 9.16
CA ASP A 17 -0.90 -4.82 8.59
C ASP A 17 -0.21 -4.95 7.23
N GLN A 18 0.32 -6.13 6.91
CA GLN A 18 1.12 -6.42 5.70
C GLN A 18 2.49 -5.73 5.63
N THR A 19 2.97 -5.07 6.69
CA THR A 19 4.35 -4.57 6.77
C THR A 19 5.34 -5.73 6.64
N THR A 20 6.34 -5.58 5.79
CA THR A 20 7.38 -6.60 5.57
C THR A 20 8.61 -6.32 6.43
N LEU A 21 9.07 -7.32 7.18
CA LEU A 21 10.32 -7.32 7.94
C LEU A 21 11.35 -8.18 7.22
N LYS A 22 12.49 -7.59 6.89
CA LYS A 22 13.65 -8.29 6.32
C LYS A 22 14.77 -8.40 7.33
N ILE A 23 15.27 -9.60 7.53
CA ILE A 23 16.36 -9.93 8.47
C ILE A 23 17.51 -10.53 7.69
N HIS A 24 18.67 -9.89 7.74
CA HIS A 24 19.90 -10.42 7.17
C HIS A 24 20.65 -11.25 8.21
N ASP A 25 20.97 -12.49 7.84
CA ASP A 25 21.83 -13.34 8.67
C ASP A 25 23.32 -13.01 8.40
N PRO A 26 24.23 -13.22 9.37
CA PRO A 26 25.68 -13.08 9.19
C PRO A 26 26.26 -13.89 8.02
N VAL A 27 25.62 -14.98 7.62
CA VAL A 27 25.98 -15.78 6.45
C VAL A 27 25.30 -15.33 5.16
N ASN A 28 24.76 -14.10 5.14
CA ASN A 28 24.09 -13.46 3.99
C ASN A 28 22.79 -14.10 3.53
N THR A 29 22.12 -14.85 4.41
CA THR A 29 20.78 -15.36 4.16
C THR A 29 19.74 -14.29 4.51
N LEU A 30 18.81 -14.04 3.61
CA LEU A 30 17.71 -13.10 3.81
C LEU A 30 16.45 -13.85 4.27
N TYR A 31 15.96 -13.49 5.45
CA TYR A 31 14.66 -13.95 5.94
C TYR A 31 13.63 -12.84 5.79
N THR A 32 12.47 -13.19 5.23
CA THR A 32 11.38 -12.25 5.01
C THR A 32 10.15 -12.70 5.78
N TYR A 33 9.59 -11.77 6.56
CA TYR A 33 8.38 -11.96 7.36
C TYR A 33 7.38 -10.88 7.02
N THR A 34 6.09 -11.23 7.07
CA THR A 34 4.99 -10.27 6.92
C THR A 34 4.22 -10.13 8.24
N PHE A 35 3.94 -8.91 8.63
CA PHE A 35 3.15 -8.61 9.82
C PHE A 35 1.68 -8.93 9.55
N ASN A 36 1.07 -9.67 10.47
CA ASN A 36 -0.36 -9.95 10.46
C ASN A 36 -1.03 -9.13 11.56
N GLY A 37 -1.78 -8.10 11.18
CA GLY A 37 -2.44 -7.17 12.09
C GLY A 37 -3.48 -7.83 12.98
N LYS A 38 -4.10 -8.94 12.55
CA LYS A 38 -5.08 -9.71 13.35
C LYS A 38 -4.42 -10.43 14.52
N TYR A 39 -3.25 -11.03 14.28
CA TYR A 39 -2.53 -11.80 15.30
C TYR A 39 -1.42 -10.98 15.99
N LYS A 40 -1.19 -9.74 15.55
CA LYS A 40 -0.16 -8.84 16.08
C LYS A 40 1.24 -9.47 16.10
N SER A 41 1.58 -10.23 15.06
CA SER A 41 2.83 -10.96 14.95
C SER A 41 3.34 -11.05 13.52
N PHE A 42 4.64 -11.34 13.37
CA PHE A 42 5.29 -11.55 12.09
C PHE A 42 5.34 -13.02 11.71
N TYR A 43 4.94 -13.35 10.49
CA TYR A 43 4.93 -14.70 9.93
C TYR A 43 5.82 -14.80 8.69
N SER A 44 6.56 -15.90 8.56
CA SER A 44 7.41 -16.14 7.39
C SER A 44 6.57 -16.33 6.12
N ASN A 45 7.11 -15.85 4.99
CA ASN A 45 6.48 -15.97 3.67
C ASN A 45 6.77 -17.34 3.01
N THR A 46 6.98 -18.40 3.79
CA THR A 46 7.21 -19.77 3.32
C THR A 46 5.93 -20.59 3.38
N GLU A 47 5.87 -21.73 2.66
CA GLU A 47 4.72 -22.65 2.67
C GLU A 47 4.26 -23.06 4.08
N TYR A 48 5.18 -23.09 5.04
CA TYR A 48 4.90 -23.34 6.45
C TYR A 48 4.99 -22.05 7.25
N SER A 49 4.06 -21.12 7.03
CA SER A 49 4.01 -19.83 7.72
C SER A 49 4.34 -19.97 9.23
N ARG A 50 5.57 -19.60 9.61
CA ARG A 50 6.08 -19.72 10.99
C ARG A 50 6.19 -18.33 11.60
N GLU A 51 5.72 -18.23 12.82
CA GLU A 51 5.89 -17.02 13.61
C GLU A 51 7.37 -16.74 13.90
N LEU A 52 7.76 -15.47 13.91
CA LEU A 52 9.14 -15.02 14.09
C LEU A 52 9.76 -15.59 15.37
N GLY A 53 9.03 -15.61 16.49
CA GLY A 53 9.46 -16.13 17.79
C GLY A 53 9.72 -17.64 17.81
N ASN A 54 9.17 -18.39 16.85
CA ASN A 54 9.41 -19.83 16.75
C ASN A 54 10.75 -20.17 16.05
N TYR A 55 11.33 -19.22 15.33
CA TYR A 55 12.56 -19.43 14.59
C TYR A 55 13.78 -18.80 15.24
N PHE A 56 13.64 -17.60 15.80
CA PHE A 56 14.74 -16.86 16.41
C PHE A 56 14.63 -16.85 17.95
N LYS A 57 15.75 -17.13 18.61
CA LYS A 57 15.86 -16.87 20.06
C LYS A 57 16.05 -15.37 20.28
N ILE A 58 15.23 -14.79 21.13
CA ILE A 58 15.38 -13.39 21.54
C ILE A 58 16.54 -13.29 22.52
N ASN A 59 17.64 -12.72 22.07
CA ASN A 59 18.84 -12.45 22.84
C ASN A 59 19.49 -11.14 22.39
N ASP A 60 20.56 -10.71 23.04
CA ASP A 60 21.23 -9.43 22.75
C ASP A 60 21.68 -9.32 21.31
N ASN A 61 22.20 -10.40 20.72
CA ASN A 61 22.64 -10.42 19.33
C ASN A 61 21.48 -10.25 18.37
N PHE A 62 20.34 -10.87 18.66
CA PHE A 62 19.13 -10.75 17.84
C PHE A 62 18.52 -9.35 17.97
N LEU A 63 18.41 -8.81 19.18
CA LEU A 63 17.84 -7.47 19.40
C LEU A 63 18.68 -6.34 18.78
N ASN A 64 19.99 -6.52 18.72
CA ASN A 64 20.90 -5.55 18.11
C ASN A 64 21.13 -5.76 16.61
N ARG A 65 20.50 -6.78 15.99
CA ARG A 65 20.63 -7.07 14.56
C ARG A 65 19.98 -5.95 13.73
N GLU A 66 20.67 -5.55 12.68
CA GLU A 66 20.11 -4.63 11.71
C GLU A 66 19.05 -5.32 10.84
N VAL A 67 17.93 -4.64 10.64
CA VAL A 67 16.78 -5.13 9.88
C VAL A 67 16.16 -3.99 9.06
N GLU A 68 15.40 -4.38 8.04
CA GLU A 68 14.59 -3.45 7.26
C GLU A 68 13.11 -3.69 7.57
N LEU A 69 12.40 -2.63 7.90
CA LEU A 69 10.95 -2.64 8.06
C LEU A 69 10.35 -1.84 6.89
N ILE A 70 9.66 -2.53 6.01
CA ILE A 70 9.11 -1.97 4.78
C ILE A 70 7.60 -1.91 4.95
N PRO A 71 6.99 -0.70 4.98
CA PRO A 71 5.54 -0.57 5.08
C PRO A 71 4.86 -1.22 3.87
N PRO A 72 3.58 -1.61 4.00
CA PRO A 72 2.82 -2.15 2.88
C PRO A 72 2.75 -1.13 1.75
N LYS A 73 2.71 -1.61 0.52
CA LYS A 73 2.42 -0.73 -0.61
C LYS A 73 1.01 -0.18 -0.45
N GLU A 74 0.85 1.12 -0.63
CA GLU A 74 -0.48 1.71 -0.67
C GLU A 74 -1.30 1.11 -1.82
N LYS A 75 -2.52 0.70 -1.49
CA LYS A 75 -3.47 0.21 -2.49
C LYS A 75 -3.82 1.31 -3.47
N LYS A 76 -3.99 0.94 -4.73
CA LYS A 76 -4.43 1.84 -5.79
C LYS A 76 -5.91 1.69 -6.05
N TYR A 77 -6.52 2.77 -6.46
CA TYR A 77 -7.94 2.86 -6.73
C TYR A 77 -8.20 3.54 -8.07
N LEU A 78 -9.18 3.03 -8.80
CA LEU A 78 -9.88 3.76 -9.84
C LEU A 78 -11.00 4.56 -9.19
N VAL A 79 -11.16 5.82 -9.56
CA VAL A 79 -12.27 6.66 -9.10
C VAL A 79 -13.33 6.69 -10.19
N LYS A 80 -14.44 5.99 -9.99
CA LYS A 80 -15.54 5.88 -10.95
C LYS A 80 -16.69 6.80 -10.58
N PHE A 81 -17.13 7.63 -11.50
CA PHE A 81 -18.25 8.55 -11.31
C PHE A 81 -19.59 7.94 -11.69
N LYS A 82 -20.60 8.20 -10.87
CA LYS A 82 -22.00 7.84 -11.12
C LYS A 82 -22.67 8.97 -11.89
N LEU A 83 -22.58 8.94 -13.21
CA LEU A 83 -23.24 9.92 -14.06
C LEU A 83 -24.72 9.55 -14.26
N LEU A 84 -25.60 10.54 -14.16
CA LEU A 84 -27.08 10.40 -14.17
C LEU A 84 -27.70 9.88 -15.47
N ARG A 85 -26.95 9.64 -16.53
CA ARG A 85 -27.44 9.07 -17.78
C ARG A 85 -26.54 7.99 -18.31
N SER A 86 -26.97 6.77 -18.02
CA SER A 86 -26.83 5.55 -18.80
C SER A 86 -25.77 5.53 -19.93
N SER A 87 -24.51 5.52 -19.63
CA SER A 87 -23.60 4.70 -20.40
C SER A 87 -23.17 3.55 -19.50
N LYS A 88 -23.24 2.33 -20.00
CA LYS A 88 -22.70 1.14 -19.33
C LYS A 88 -21.18 1.24 -19.11
N GLU A 89 -20.57 2.26 -19.68
CA GLU A 89 -19.17 2.63 -19.59
C GLU A 89 -19.05 3.75 -18.56
N GLY A 90 -18.45 3.43 -17.41
CA GLY A 90 -18.23 4.41 -16.33
C GLY A 90 -17.20 5.45 -16.75
N SER A 91 -17.37 6.69 -16.29
CA SER A 91 -16.35 7.71 -16.41
C SER A 91 -15.39 7.62 -15.23
N PHE A 92 -14.11 7.53 -15.52
CA PHE A 92 -13.03 7.44 -14.53
C PHE A 92 -12.29 8.77 -14.40
N LEU A 93 -11.89 9.08 -13.16
CA LEU A 93 -11.01 10.20 -12.90
C LEU A 93 -9.66 9.98 -13.58
N SER A 94 -9.23 10.98 -14.31
CA SER A 94 -7.94 11.00 -14.97
C SER A 94 -7.22 12.31 -14.64
N TRP A 95 -5.92 12.22 -14.44
CA TRP A 95 -5.09 13.36 -14.13
C TRP A 95 -3.81 13.36 -14.96
N GLU A 96 -3.48 14.52 -15.49
CA GLU A 96 -2.23 14.81 -16.18
C GLU A 96 -1.69 16.16 -15.69
N LYS A 97 -0.40 16.19 -15.38
CA LYS A 97 0.22 17.40 -14.80
C LYS A 97 0.16 18.60 -15.73
N CYS A 98 0.24 18.37 -17.05
CA CYS A 98 0.21 19.38 -18.09
C CYS A 98 -0.06 18.70 -19.45
N PRO A 99 -0.94 19.22 -20.33
CA PRO A 99 -1.70 20.48 -20.22
C PRO A 99 -3.14 20.32 -19.66
N TYR A 100 -3.65 19.10 -19.44
CA TYR A 100 -5.08 18.89 -19.28
C TYR A 100 -5.61 18.95 -17.83
N GLY A 101 -4.74 18.76 -16.82
CA GLY A 101 -5.17 18.78 -15.42
C GLY A 101 -6.06 17.58 -15.08
N VAL A 102 -7.20 17.84 -14.39
CA VAL A 102 -8.17 16.81 -13.99
C VAL A 102 -9.28 16.72 -15.05
N PHE A 103 -9.58 15.51 -15.50
CA PHE A 103 -10.65 15.25 -16.46
C PHE A 103 -11.25 13.84 -16.26
N LEU A 104 -12.37 13.58 -16.94
CA LEU A 104 -13.00 12.26 -16.93
C LEU A 104 -12.72 11.54 -18.25
N SER A 105 -12.27 10.28 -18.15
CA SER A 105 -12.06 9.39 -19.29
C SER A 105 -12.97 8.17 -19.22
N ILE A 106 -13.26 7.58 -20.38
CA ILE A 106 -14.03 6.34 -20.49
C ILE A 106 -13.17 5.08 -20.48
N GLN A 107 -11.87 5.23 -20.57
CA GLN A 107 -10.89 4.15 -20.60
C GLN A 107 -9.81 4.37 -19.55
N GLU A 108 -9.19 3.28 -19.11
CA GLU A 108 -7.98 3.36 -18.33
C GLU A 108 -6.89 4.09 -19.13
N GLY A 109 -6.20 5.02 -18.46
CA GLY A 109 -5.24 5.89 -19.11
C GLY A 109 -4.04 5.11 -19.65
N THR A 110 -3.54 5.54 -20.79
CA THR A 110 -2.30 5.06 -21.39
C THR A 110 -1.24 6.17 -21.36
N GLY A 111 -0.01 5.82 -21.06
CA GLY A 111 1.12 6.75 -21.05
C GLY A 111 1.14 7.68 -19.83
N ASP A 112 1.20 8.99 -20.06
CA ASP A 112 1.38 9.99 -19.00
C ASP A 112 0.09 10.32 -18.23
N ILE A 113 -1.04 9.72 -18.61
CA ILE A 113 -2.33 9.94 -17.98
C ILE A 113 -2.48 9.01 -16.78
N LYS A 114 -2.56 9.59 -15.60
CA LYS A 114 -2.77 8.84 -14.36
C LYS A 114 -4.25 8.60 -14.12
N THR A 115 -4.62 7.32 -13.97
CA THR A 115 -6.00 6.87 -13.65
C THR A 115 -6.07 6.07 -12.35
N HIS A 116 -4.95 5.53 -11.90
CA HIS A 116 -4.83 4.77 -10.66
C HIS A 116 -4.18 5.64 -9.59
N PHE A 117 -4.87 5.80 -8.47
CA PHE A 117 -4.45 6.69 -7.39
C PHE A 117 -4.38 5.93 -6.07
N THR A 118 -3.35 6.20 -5.27
CA THR A 118 -3.39 5.85 -3.85
C THR A 118 -4.29 6.83 -3.10
N LYS A 119 -4.73 6.47 -1.88
CA LYS A 119 -5.51 7.41 -1.05
C LYS A 119 -4.72 8.67 -0.72
N SER A 120 -3.41 8.53 -0.47
CA SER A 120 -2.51 9.65 -0.24
C SER A 120 -2.44 10.58 -1.44
N GLU A 121 -2.40 10.04 -2.65
CA GLU A 121 -2.37 10.85 -3.88
C GLU A 121 -3.68 11.59 -4.12
N LEU A 122 -4.85 10.96 -3.86
CA LEU A 122 -6.15 11.63 -3.97
C LEU A 122 -6.25 12.84 -3.03
N GLN A 123 -5.55 12.83 -1.91
CA GLN A 123 -5.51 13.94 -0.96
C GLN A 123 -4.40 14.96 -1.23
N SER A 124 -3.25 14.52 -1.74
CA SER A 124 -2.06 15.37 -1.93
C SER A 124 -2.04 16.12 -3.26
N ILE A 125 -2.64 15.55 -4.32
CA ILE A 125 -2.76 16.21 -5.61
C ILE A 125 -3.89 17.23 -5.53
N GLN A 126 -3.54 18.50 -5.34
CA GLN A 126 -4.52 19.58 -5.07
C GLN A 126 -5.68 19.63 -6.07
N PRO A 127 -5.47 19.62 -7.41
CA PRO A 127 -6.58 19.65 -8.35
C PRO A 127 -7.52 18.43 -8.25
N VAL A 128 -6.97 17.26 -7.96
CA VAL A 128 -7.75 16.02 -7.76
C VAL A 128 -8.59 16.12 -6.51
N ARG A 129 -8.00 16.55 -5.40
CA ARG A 129 -8.72 16.73 -4.13
C ARG A 129 -9.87 17.70 -4.27
N GLU A 130 -9.63 18.90 -4.81
CA GLU A 130 -10.66 19.93 -5.01
C GLU A 130 -11.81 19.43 -5.88
N PHE A 131 -11.49 18.72 -6.97
CA PHE A 131 -12.49 18.11 -7.83
C PHE A 131 -13.34 17.05 -7.11
N LEU A 132 -12.73 16.23 -6.26
CA LEU A 132 -13.44 15.19 -5.50
C LEU A 132 -14.30 15.78 -4.39
N GLU A 133 -13.87 16.87 -3.76
CA GLU A 133 -14.67 17.63 -2.78
C GLU A 133 -15.95 18.18 -3.43
N ASP A 134 -15.85 18.76 -4.63
CA ASP A 134 -17.01 19.24 -5.40
C ASP A 134 -17.96 18.12 -5.85
N MET A 135 -17.42 16.92 -5.99
CA MET A 135 -18.16 15.74 -6.48
C MET A 135 -18.52 14.74 -5.36
N GLU A 136 -18.52 15.18 -4.11
CA GLU A 136 -18.80 14.32 -2.96
C GLU A 136 -20.14 13.56 -3.12
N GLY A 137 -20.10 12.24 -2.82
CA GLY A 137 -21.22 11.33 -2.94
C GLY A 137 -21.59 10.90 -4.38
N ARG A 138 -20.90 11.40 -5.40
CA ARG A 138 -21.12 11.07 -6.82
C ARG A 138 -20.11 10.11 -7.43
N TYR A 139 -19.18 9.60 -6.64
CA TYR A 139 -18.15 8.65 -7.09
C TYR A 139 -18.02 7.47 -6.14
N GLU A 140 -17.36 6.43 -6.62
CA GLU A 140 -16.95 5.27 -5.85
C GLU A 140 -15.49 4.96 -6.12
N LEU A 141 -14.78 4.42 -5.11
CA LEU A 141 -13.41 3.95 -5.23
C LEU A 141 -13.44 2.45 -5.51
N ILE A 142 -12.85 2.04 -6.62
CA ILE A 142 -12.67 0.64 -7.01
C ILE A 142 -11.22 0.28 -6.75
N GLU A 143 -10.98 -0.68 -5.84
CA GLU A 143 -9.63 -1.18 -5.56
C GLU A 143 -9.11 -1.95 -6.78
N VAL A 144 -7.85 -1.68 -7.16
CA VAL A 144 -7.17 -2.33 -8.28
C VAL A 144 -6.03 -3.18 -7.73
N ASP A 145 -5.97 -4.44 -8.14
CA ASP A 145 -4.85 -5.31 -7.80
C ASP A 145 -3.58 -4.92 -8.57
N ASP A 146 -2.43 -4.87 -7.88
CA ASP A 146 -1.13 -4.51 -8.47
C ASP A 146 -0.70 -5.41 -9.66
N ASN A 147 -1.37 -6.54 -9.87
CA ASN A 147 -1.09 -7.49 -10.95
C ASN A 147 -1.77 -7.15 -12.29
N GLU A 148 -2.64 -6.15 -12.32
CA GLU A 148 -3.37 -5.73 -13.54
C GLU A 148 -2.72 -4.51 -14.22
N ILE A 149 -1.59 -4.03 -13.67
CA ILE A 149 -0.88 -2.85 -14.17
C ILE A 149 0.41 -3.32 -14.84
N ASP A 150 0.34 -3.81 -16.04
CA ASP A 150 1.45 -3.94 -16.99
C ASP A 150 1.31 -2.92 -18.12
#